data_933ee2d09962fbe44311d7361b350c97
#
_entry.id   933ee2d09962fbe44311d7361b350c97
#
_cell.length_a   1.000
_cell.length_b   1.000
_cell.length_c   1.000
_cell.angle_alpha   90.00
_cell.angle_beta   90.00
_cell.angle_gamma   90.00
#
_symmetry.space_group_name_H-M   'P 1'
#
loop_
_entity.id
_entity.type
_entity.pdbx_description
1 polymer ?
#
loop_
_entity_poly.entity_id
_entity_poly.type
_entity_poly.pdbx_seq_one_letter_code
_entity_poly.pdbx_strand_id
1 'polypeptide(L)'
;MPLSKPVTLSLKAWRTVFGEDTKIENWVKEKYLNKIHTEVKKEKGPGWVQWSGHRSVVVSESEDFPEPRRGILLKGGCDLPSVFTAAPLMREGIKGTVAIARHIWGTGGNRSDQILQTLDGVDMDQVAETMEMLKLSEHYFAPTFFDPTFSVPQMPEAGEFPKNVVVMAIGTDETRQMYRHKEHGFIIDPGGWWLNQDLGRVLKDLDTVEWFRKNFERIGRLSEEEFRKNTTRLVGEIRSRLGAEVMFYNALALDPANPTHNYQLVKTAHAARRREFTIALAELSAELNFPIVDIDRILKNMGVEEQVDFAHFPVDRMGPIGAEVHRILKAVDFV
;
A
#
# COMPACT_ATOMS: atom_id res chain seq x y z
N MET A 1 9.26 1.03 -7.50
CA MET A 1 10.34 1.58 -8.33
C MET A 1 9.97 1.39 -9.79
N PRO A 2 10.04 2.38 -10.66
CA PRO A 2 9.96 2.11 -12.07
C PRO A 2 11.16 1.26 -12.47
N LEU A 3 10.91 0.19 -13.21
CA LEU A 3 11.94 -0.57 -13.90
C LEU A 3 12.89 0.42 -14.61
N SER A 4 14.17 0.15 -14.63
CA SER A 4 15.12 1.01 -15.33
C SER A 4 14.63 1.25 -16.76
N LYS A 5 14.81 2.49 -17.28
CA LYS A 5 14.33 2.86 -18.64
C LYS A 5 14.61 1.81 -19.72
N PRO A 6 15.77 1.13 -19.77
CA PRO A 6 16.03 0.08 -20.76
C PRO A 6 15.15 -1.15 -20.59
N VAL A 7 14.83 -1.58 -19.36
CA VAL A 7 14.00 -2.74 -19.09
C VAL A 7 12.53 -2.47 -19.41
N THR A 8 12.06 -1.27 -19.08
CA THR A 8 10.69 -0.83 -19.43
C THR A 8 10.49 -0.71 -20.94
N LEU A 9 11.49 -0.20 -21.66
CA LEU A 9 11.47 -0.10 -23.12
C LEU A 9 11.53 -1.49 -23.78
N SER A 10 12.34 -2.41 -23.29
CA SER A 10 12.43 -3.76 -23.86
C SER A 10 11.17 -4.58 -23.58
N LEU A 11 10.57 -4.47 -22.40
CA LEU A 11 9.29 -5.11 -22.08
C LEU A 11 8.14 -4.52 -22.91
N LYS A 12 8.14 -3.20 -23.14
CA LYS A 12 7.12 -2.53 -23.95
C LYS A 12 7.22 -2.94 -25.43
N ALA A 13 8.43 -3.00 -25.98
CA ALA A 13 8.68 -3.49 -27.34
C ALA A 13 8.32 -4.97 -27.48
N TRP A 14 8.66 -5.80 -26.49
CA TRP A 14 8.32 -7.21 -26.46
C TRP A 14 6.81 -7.46 -26.43
N ARG A 15 6.07 -6.73 -25.58
CA ARG A 15 4.61 -6.82 -25.51
C ARG A 15 3.91 -6.43 -26.80
N THR A 16 4.48 -5.48 -27.53
CA THR A 16 3.94 -5.04 -28.83
C THR A 16 4.06 -6.15 -29.89
N VAL A 17 5.09 -6.96 -29.82
CA VAL A 17 5.40 -8.01 -30.84
C VAL A 17 4.81 -9.37 -30.46
N PHE A 18 4.85 -9.75 -29.19
CA PHE A 18 4.54 -11.11 -28.73
C PHE A 18 3.33 -11.23 -27.79
N GLY A 19 2.66 -10.10 -27.50
CA GLY A 19 1.56 -10.06 -26.54
C GLY A 19 2.03 -10.04 -25.08
N GLU A 20 1.09 -9.83 -24.18
CA GLU A 20 1.35 -9.85 -22.72
C GLU A 20 1.42 -11.30 -22.21
N ASP A 21 2.27 -11.52 -21.18
CA ASP A 21 2.37 -12.78 -20.43
C ASP A 21 2.95 -14.00 -21.14
N THR A 22 3.94 -13.81 -21.98
CA THR A 22 4.74 -14.93 -22.49
C THR A 22 5.57 -15.57 -21.36
N LYS A 23 5.89 -16.89 -21.50
CA LYS A 23 6.78 -17.60 -20.57
C LYS A 23 8.12 -16.87 -20.36
N ILE A 24 8.59 -16.16 -21.37
CA ILE A 24 9.83 -15.38 -21.33
C ILE A 24 9.62 -14.08 -20.49
N GLU A 25 8.48 -13.41 -20.62
CA GLU A 25 8.17 -12.25 -19.79
C GLU A 25 8.09 -12.64 -18.31
N ASN A 26 7.45 -13.75 -18.00
CA ASN A 26 7.37 -14.27 -16.64
C ASN A 26 8.75 -14.67 -16.10
N TRP A 27 9.58 -15.34 -16.91
CA TRP A 27 10.95 -15.68 -16.55
C TRP A 27 11.82 -14.42 -16.33
N VAL A 28 11.70 -13.40 -17.19
CA VAL A 28 12.41 -12.11 -17.02
C VAL A 28 11.92 -11.38 -15.77
N LYS A 29 10.61 -11.34 -15.53
CA LYS A 29 10.03 -10.75 -14.31
C LYS A 29 10.52 -11.49 -13.07
N GLU A 30 10.47 -12.81 -13.06
CA GLU A 30 10.91 -13.63 -11.93
C GLU A 30 12.39 -13.45 -11.64
N LYS A 31 13.25 -13.57 -12.65
CA LYS A 31 14.69 -13.38 -12.52
C LYS A 31 15.09 -11.96 -12.13
N TYR A 32 14.37 -10.97 -12.64
CA TYR A 32 14.62 -9.55 -12.32
C TYR A 32 14.03 -9.16 -10.97
N LEU A 33 12.84 -9.67 -10.65
CA LEU A 33 12.22 -9.46 -9.35
C LEU A 33 13.04 -10.15 -8.25
N ASN A 34 13.46 -11.38 -8.43
CA ASN A 34 14.33 -12.07 -7.46
C ASN A 34 15.64 -11.32 -7.23
N LYS A 35 16.23 -10.73 -8.28
CA LYS A 35 17.44 -9.91 -8.13
C LYS A 35 17.16 -8.58 -7.40
N ILE A 36 16.02 -7.95 -7.67
CA ILE A 36 15.59 -6.72 -6.99
C ILE A 36 15.22 -7.01 -5.52
N HIS A 37 14.68 -8.19 -5.23
CA HIS A 37 14.25 -8.56 -3.88
C HIS A 37 15.41 -8.77 -2.91
N THR A 38 16.61 -9.06 -3.41
CA THR A 38 17.80 -9.35 -2.58
C THR A 38 18.79 -8.19 -2.47
N GLU A 39 18.70 -7.17 -3.32
CA GLU A 39 19.61 -6.03 -3.27
C GLU A 39 19.11 -4.94 -2.33
N VAL A 40 19.84 -4.68 -1.26
CA VAL A 40 19.72 -3.48 -0.43
C VAL A 40 20.65 -2.42 -0.97
N LYS A 41 20.10 -1.30 -1.41
CA LYS A 41 20.89 -0.14 -1.83
C LYS A 41 21.20 0.71 -0.62
N LYS A 42 22.48 1.03 -0.44
CA LYS A 42 22.98 1.96 0.58
C LYS A 42 23.35 3.28 -0.06
N GLU A 43 22.81 4.36 0.46
CA GLU A 43 23.11 5.73 0.07
C GLU A 43 23.56 6.51 1.31
N LYS A 44 24.47 7.47 1.14
CA LYS A 44 24.94 8.35 2.22
C LYS A 44 24.90 9.80 1.77
N GLY A 45 24.60 10.67 2.69
CA GLY A 45 24.67 12.12 2.55
C GLY A 45 25.12 12.79 3.83
N PRO A 46 25.25 14.13 3.84
CA PRO A 46 25.60 14.86 5.05
C PRO A 46 24.57 14.62 6.16
N GLY A 47 24.99 13.95 7.25
CA GLY A 47 24.16 13.69 8.42
C GLY A 47 23.07 12.62 8.24
N TRP A 48 23.14 11.79 7.20
CA TRP A 48 22.21 10.67 7.03
C TRP A 48 22.81 9.50 6.25
N VAL A 49 22.31 8.31 6.54
CA VAL A 49 22.54 7.07 5.78
C VAL A 49 21.20 6.43 5.49
N GLN A 50 20.98 5.94 4.28
CA GLN A 50 19.76 5.26 3.88
C GLN A 50 20.03 3.87 3.34
N TRP A 51 19.25 2.90 3.78
CA TRP A 51 19.19 1.55 3.23
C TRP A 51 17.82 1.34 2.57
N SER A 52 17.82 1.03 1.30
CA SER A 52 16.61 0.83 0.53
C SER A 52 16.49 -0.64 0.13
N GLY A 53 15.68 -1.38 0.85
CA GLY A 53 15.23 -2.71 0.47
C GLY A 53 13.98 -2.67 -0.42
N HIS A 54 13.51 -3.85 -0.79
CA HIS A 54 12.31 -3.97 -1.62
C HIS A 54 11.03 -3.53 -0.89
N ARG A 55 10.92 -3.86 0.39
CA ARG A 55 9.71 -3.65 1.20
C ARG A 55 9.86 -2.59 2.28
N SER A 56 11.07 -2.15 2.55
CA SER A 56 11.32 -1.09 3.52
C SER A 56 12.49 -0.22 3.14
N VAL A 57 12.48 0.97 3.70
CA VAL A 57 13.58 1.92 3.65
C VAL A 57 13.90 2.31 5.06
N VAL A 58 15.17 2.29 5.42
CA VAL A 58 15.63 2.81 6.70
C VAL A 58 16.50 4.01 6.46
N VAL A 59 16.22 5.09 7.16
CA VAL A 59 17.03 6.31 7.16
C VAL A 59 17.50 6.56 8.59
N SER A 60 18.78 6.83 8.76
CA SER A 60 19.41 7.04 10.06
C SER A 60 20.46 8.14 9.99
N GLU A 61 20.70 8.80 11.11
CA GLU A 61 21.82 9.78 11.24
C GLU A 61 23.18 9.12 11.04
N SER A 62 23.33 7.85 11.42
CA SER A 62 24.58 7.09 11.29
C SER A 62 24.31 5.61 11.03
N GLU A 63 25.38 4.84 10.82
CA GLU A 63 25.31 3.39 10.63
C GLU A 63 25.04 2.62 11.92
N ASP A 64 25.12 3.26 13.08
CA ASP A 64 24.93 2.66 14.39
C ASP A 64 23.45 2.66 14.83
N PHE A 65 22.55 3.12 13.96
CA PHE A 65 21.09 3.17 14.20
C PHE A 65 20.72 3.81 15.55
N PRO A 66 21.09 5.08 15.78
CA PRO A 66 20.89 5.72 17.08
C PRO A 66 19.41 5.88 17.43
N GLU A 67 19.17 6.04 18.71
CA GLU A 67 17.85 6.42 19.25
C GLU A 67 17.55 7.92 18.98
N PRO A 68 16.28 8.33 18.85
CA PRO A 68 15.11 7.46 18.96
C PRO A 68 14.88 6.63 17.69
N ARG A 69 14.39 5.39 17.85
CA ARG A 69 14.00 4.51 16.73
C ARG A 69 12.50 4.55 16.52
N ARG A 70 12.09 4.79 15.28
CA ARG A 70 10.68 4.99 14.91
C ARG A 70 10.32 4.21 13.67
N GLY A 71 9.12 3.65 13.63
CA GLY A 71 8.60 2.90 12.49
C GLY A 71 7.43 3.61 11.82
N ILE A 72 7.45 3.67 10.48
CA ILE A 72 6.33 4.10 9.65
C ILE A 72 5.85 2.90 8.85
N LEU A 73 4.62 2.45 9.12
CA LEU A 73 4.01 1.28 8.51
C LEU A 73 2.96 1.75 7.51
N LEU A 74 3.18 1.52 6.22
CA LEU A 74 2.30 2.01 5.17
C LEU A 74 1.28 0.93 4.75
N LYS A 75 0.00 1.26 4.80
CA LYS A 75 -1.12 0.40 4.39
C LYS A 75 -2.04 1.11 3.42
N GLY A 76 -2.14 0.61 2.20
CA GLY A 76 -2.98 1.23 1.19
C GLY A 76 -2.51 1.00 -0.23
N GLY A 77 -2.86 1.91 -1.13
CA GLY A 77 -2.52 1.84 -2.54
C GLY A 77 -1.09 2.27 -2.88
N CYS A 78 -0.82 2.35 -4.19
CA CYS A 78 0.50 2.73 -4.73
C CYS A 78 0.87 4.20 -4.45
N ASP A 79 -0.08 5.02 -4.07
CA ASP A 79 0.05 6.44 -3.74
C ASP A 79 0.91 6.68 -2.48
N LEU A 80 0.74 5.84 -1.46
CA LEU A 80 1.45 5.98 -0.19
C LEU A 80 2.98 5.83 -0.29
N PRO A 81 3.53 4.74 -0.82
CA PRO A 81 4.97 4.51 -0.81
C PRO A 81 5.75 5.59 -1.55
N SER A 82 5.17 6.14 -2.60
CA SER A 82 5.82 7.13 -3.46
C SER A 82 6.12 8.42 -2.71
N VAL A 83 5.22 8.89 -1.86
CA VAL A 83 5.41 10.09 -1.04
C VAL A 83 6.60 9.95 -0.09
N PHE A 84 6.70 8.82 0.60
CA PHE A 84 7.78 8.57 1.56
C PHE A 84 9.14 8.29 0.91
N THR A 85 9.16 7.86 -0.35
CA THR A 85 10.40 7.48 -1.04
C THR A 85 10.93 8.53 -2.01
N ALA A 86 10.06 9.37 -2.54
CA ALA A 86 10.43 10.45 -3.46
C ALA A 86 10.70 11.79 -2.74
N ALA A 87 10.16 11.97 -1.52
CA ALA A 87 10.36 13.19 -0.77
C ALA A 87 11.70 13.16 -0.01
N PRO A 88 12.67 14.02 -0.33
CA PRO A 88 13.92 14.13 0.42
C PRO A 88 13.71 14.56 1.86
N LEU A 89 12.51 15.06 2.20
CA LEU A 89 12.11 15.52 3.52
C LEU A 89 12.32 14.51 4.65
N MET A 90 12.29 13.21 4.34
CA MET A 90 12.59 12.18 5.34
C MET A 90 14.09 12.05 5.62
N ARG A 91 14.95 12.71 4.84
CA ARG A 91 16.41 12.73 5.03
C ARG A 91 16.88 13.98 5.78
N GLU A 92 16.15 15.09 5.63
CA GLU A 92 16.52 16.38 6.22
C GLU A 92 16.07 16.48 7.68
N GLY A 93 17.02 16.65 8.58
CA GLY A 93 16.75 16.87 10.01
C GLY A 93 16.24 15.63 10.75
N ILE A 94 16.49 14.43 10.23
CA ILE A 94 16.23 13.19 10.98
C ILE A 94 17.12 13.15 12.20
N LYS A 95 16.51 12.95 13.36
CA LYS A 95 17.20 12.57 14.58
C LYS A 95 16.92 11.10 14.86
N GLY A 96 17.99 10.32 15.07
CA GLY A 96 17.87 8.89 15.32
C GLY A 96 17.65 8.09 14.04
N THR A 97 16.81 7.06 14.13
CA THR A 97 16.58 6.09 13.05
C THR A 97 15.08 5.97 12.74
N VAL A 98 14.73 6.04 11.46
CA VAL A 98 13.36 5.86 10.98
C VAL A 98 13.32 4.72 9.97
N ALA A 99 12.53 3.68 10.24
CA ALA A 99 12.24 2.60 9.30
C ALA A 99 10.85 2.81 8.68
N ILE A 100 10.76 2.69 7.36
CA ILE A 100 9.52 2.86 6.60
C ILE A 100 9.22 1.55 5.91
N ALA A 101 8.21 0.82 6.39
CA ALA A 101 7.73 -0.39 5.74
C ALA A 101 6.74 -0.04 4.64
N ARG A 102 7.04 -0.50 3.44
CA ARG A 102 6.20 -0.28 2.26
C ARG A 102 5.24 -1.43 2.08
N HIS A 103 4.01 -1.11 1.70
CA HIS A 103 3.15 -2.11 1.11
C HIS A 103 3.66 -2.53 -0.28
N ILE A 104 3.61 -3.84 -0.56
CA ILE A 104 3.99 -4.41 -1.85
C ILE A 104 2.87 -5.29 -2.40
N TRP A 105 2.74 -5.30 -3.72
CA TRP A 105 1.92 -6.24 -4.44
C TRP A 105 2.18 -7.67 -3.97
N GLY A 106 1.10 -8.40 -3.67
CA GLY A 106 1.18 -9.79 -3.23
C GLY A 106 1.38 -10.00 -1.72
N THR A 107 1.44 -8.92 -0.94
CA THR A 107 1.41 -9.01 0.52
C THR A 107 0.03 -8.66 1.00
N GLY A 108 -1.04 -9.07 0.83
CA GLY A 108 -2.38 -8.74 1.33
C GLY A 108 -2.50 -7.50 2.23
N GLY A 109 -3.66 -7.16 2.67
CA GLY A 109 -3.85 -6.14 3.70
C GLY A 109 -3.90 -4.69 3.18
N ASN A 110 -4.63 -4.47 2.10
CA ASN A 110 -4.81 -3.13 1.54
C ASN A 110 -6.14 -2.50 1.92
N ARG A 111 -7.18 -3.30 2.02
CA ARG A 111 -8.51 -2.87 2.44
C ARG A 111 -8.64 -3.06 3.95
N SER A 112 -9.38 -2.23 4.62
CA SER A 112 -9.51 -2.22 6.09
C SER A 112 -9.89 -3.56 6.69
N ASP A 113 -10.81 -4.29 6.10
CA ASP A 113 -11.19 -5.63 6.53
C ASP A 113 -10.09 -6.68 6.32
N GLN A 114 -9.28 -6.54 5.28
CA GLN A 114 -8.09 -7.37 5.07
C GLN A 114 -7.00 -7.11 6.10
N ILE A 115 -6.80 -5.83 6.45
CA ILE A 115 -5.86 -5.45 7.51
C ILE A 115 -6.32 -6.06 8.84
N LEU A 116 -7.61 -5.98 9.15
CA LEU A 116 -8.20 -6.61 10.34
C LEU A 116 -8.00 -8.12 10.32
N GLN A 117 -8.29 -8.78 9.20
CA GLN A 117 -8.04 -10.22 9.05
C GLN A 117 -6.57 -10.57 9.35
N THR A 118 -5.64 -9.76 8.90
CA THR A 118 -4.20 -10.00 9.16
C THR A 118 -3.85 -9.80 10.64
N LEU A 119 -4.45 -8.81 11.30
CA LEU A 119 -4.28 -8.58 12.73
C LEU A 119 -4.89 -9.68 13.58
N ASP A 120 -6.05 -10.18 13.17
CA ASP A 120 -6.74 -11.29 13.86
C ASP A 120 -5.99 -12.62 13.71
N GLY A 121 -5.22 -12.74 12.65
CA GLY A 121 -4.57 -13.97 12.23
C GLY A 121 -5.51 -14.83 11.38
N VAL A 122 -4.92 -15.67 10.56
CA VAL A 122 -5.62 -16.67 9.74
C VAL A 122 -4.98 -18.02 10.03
N ASP A 123 -5.79 -19.05 10.07
CA ASP A 123 -5.29 -20.41 10.15
C ASP A 123 -4.55 -20.76 8.85
N MET A 124 -3.24 -20.99 8.95
CA MET A 124 -2.38 -21.20 7.78
C MET A 124 -2.70 -22.51 7.06
N ASP A 125 -3.22 -23.53 7.76
CA ASP A 125 -3.63 -24.78 7.12
C ASP A 125 -4.87 -24.57 6.24
N GLN A 126 -5.79 -23.69 6.65
CA GLN A 126 -6.99 -23.34 5.89
C GLN A 126 -6.70 -22.50 4.64
N VAL A 127 -5.62 -21.76 4.61
CA VAL A 127 -5.25 -20.92 3.46
C VAL A 127 -4.23 -21.55 2.53
N ALA A 128 -3.64 -22.68 2.90
CA ALA A 128 -2.53 -23.33 2.17
C ALA A 128 -2.88 -23.60 0.71
N GLU A 129 -4.01 -24.24 0.43
CA GLU A 129 -4.47 -24.51 -0.94
C GLU A 129 -4.65 -23.21 -1.75
N THR A 130 -5.22 -22.17 -1.12
CA THR A 130 -5.42 -20.87 -1.77
C THR A 130 -4.10 -20.19 -2.10
N MET A 131 -3.12 -20.28 -1.21
CA MET A 131 -1.77 -19.75 -1.45
C MET A 131 -1.11 -20.44 -2.62
N GLU A 132 -1.22 -21.76 -2.72
CA GLU A 132 -0.67 -22.56 -3.83
C GLU A 132 -1.38 -22.22 -5.15
N MET A 133 -2.69 -22.31 -5.20
CA MET A 133 -3.49 -22.09 -6.41
C MET A 133 -3.35 -20.67 -6.98
N LEU A 134 -3.29 -19.67 -6.12
CA LEU A 134 -3.14 -18.28 -6.53
C LEU A 134 -1.70 -17.78 -6.53
N LYS A 135 -0.74 -18.65 -6.21
CA LYS A 135 0.70 -18.33 -6.11
C LYS A 135 0.94 -17.08 -5.24
N LEU A 136 0.27 -17.05 -4.08
CA LEU A 136 0.40 -15.96 -3.15
C LEU A 136 1.74 -16.06 -2.39
N SER A 137 2.28 -14.90 -2.02
CA SER A 137 3.45 -14.85 -1.14
C SER A 137 3.12 -15.48 0.22
N GLU A 138 4.09 -16.15 0.83
CA GLU A 138 4.01 -16.65 2.22
C GLU A 138 3.61 -15.56 3.24
N HIS A 139 3.87 -14.30 2.88
CA HIS A 139 3.53 -13.14 3.72
C HIS A 139 2.14 -12.55 3.45
N TYR A 140 1.36 -13.15 2.53
CA TYR A 140 0.06 -12.58 2.16
C TYR A 140 -0.91 -12.47 3.33
N PHE A 141 -0.92 -13.48 4.19
CA PHE A 141 -1.75 -13.52 5.40
C PHE A 141 -0.97 -13.22 6.69
N ALA A 142 0.35 -13.08 6.61
CA ALA A 142 1.18 -12.94 7.78
C ALA A 142 1.17 -11.52 8.35
N PRO A 143 1.19 -11.35 9.68
CA PRO A 143 1.30 -10.04 10.31
C PRO A 143 2.68 -9.41 10.20
N THR A 144 3.67 -10.10 9.66
CA THR A 144 5.06 -9.64 9.51
C THR A 144 5.21 -8.32 8.76
N PHE A 145 4.25 -7.94 7.93
CA PHE A 145 4.29 -6.65 7.26
C PHE A 145 3.95 -5.45 8.18
N PHE A 146 3.60 -5.70 9.44
CA PHE A 146 3.58 -4.69 10.49
C PHE A 146 4.96 -4.48 11.15
N ASP A 147 5.95 -5.28 10.81
CA ASP A 147 7.34 -5.07 11.20
C ASP A 147 7.99 -4.03 10.29
N PRO A 148 8.43 -2.88 10.80
CA PRO A 148 9.06 -1.83 10.00
C PRO A 148 10.39 -2.27 9.38
N THR A 149 11.03 -3.29 9.91
CA THR A 149 12.34 -3.80 9.44
C THR A 149 12.23 -4.98 8.48
N PHE A 150 11.02 -5.49 8.27
CA PHE A 150 10.71 -6.76 7.61
C PHE A 150 11.46 -7.06 6.30
N SER A 151 11.93 -6.12 5.55
CA SER A 151 12.67 -6.39 4.31
C SER A 151 14.01 -5.70 4.20
N VAL A 152 14.62 -5.40 5.32
CA VAL A 152 16.01 -4.97 5.40
C VAL A 152 16.79 -5.96 6.26
N PRO A 153 17.01 -7.20 5.76
CA PRO A 153 17.63 -8.28 6.55
C PRO A 153 19.09 -7.99 6.92
N GLN A 154 19.68 -6.94 6.35
CA GLN A 154 21.04 -6.50 6.64
C GLN A 154 21.10 -5.38 7.68
N MET A 155 20.00 -5.04 8.30
CA MET A 155 20.02 -4.26 9.53
C MET A 155 20.31 -5.22 10.68
N PRO A 156 21.58 -5.46 11.01
CA PRO A 156 21.88 -6.33 12.13
C PRO A 156 21.37 -5.61 13.36
N GLU A 157 20.50 -6.25 14.09
CA GLU A 157 20.14 -5.81 15.43
C GLU A 157 19.66 -4.35 15.50
N ALA A 158 18.89 -3.90 14.49
CA ALA A 158 18.28 -2.57 14.54
C ALA A 158 17.46 -2.36 15.82
N GLY A 159 17.25 -3.45 16.58
CA GLY A 159 16.52 -3.45 17.82
C GLY A 159 15.03 -3.21 17.62
N GLU A 160 14.35 -2.95 18.71
CA GLU A 160 12.94 -2.63 18.69
C GLU A 160 12.69 -1.20 18.19
N PHE A 161 11.54 -1.01 17.52
CA PHE A 161 11.02 0.28 17.15
C PHE A 161 9.87 0.63 18.10
N PRO A 162 10.15 1.28 19.24
CA PRO A 162 9.16 1.46 20.30
C PRO A 162 8.09 2.48 19.93
N LYS A 163 8.36 3.36 18.97
CA LYS A 163 7.40 4.36 18.52
C LYS A 163 7.08 4.14 17.04
N ASN A 164 5.84 3.75 16.77
CA ASN A 164 5.38 3.47 15.42
C ASN A 164 4.18 4.33 15.04
N VAL A 165 4.05 4.61 13.75
CA VAL A 165 2.84 5.16 13.14
C VAL A 165 2.39 4.28 11.97
N VAL A 166 1.13 3.93 11.93
CA VAL A 166 0.51 3.25 10.79
C VAL A 166 -0.17 4.30 9.93
N VAL A 167 0.28 4.43 8.70
CA VAL A 167 -0.28 5.35 7.72
C VAL A 167 -1.14 4.56 6.74
N MET A 168 -2.41 4.87 6.68
CA MET A 168 -3.38 4.17 5.85
C MET A 168 -3.97 5.08 4.78
N ALA A 169 -4.19 4.56 3.56
CA ALA A 169 -4.92 5.25 2.51
C ALA A 169 -6.25 4.56 2.25
N ILE A 170 -7.33 5.35 2.18
CA ILE A 170 -8.69 4.84 2.00
C ILE A 170 -9.03 4.42 0.56
N GLY A 171 -8.15 4.72 -0.41
CA GLY A 171 -8.41 4.45 -1.83
C GLY A 171 -8.72 2.99 -2.16
N THR A 172 -8.20 2.05 -1.38
CA THR A 172 -8.52 0.63 -1.53
C THR A 172 -9.88 0.26 -0.94
N ASP A 173 -10.29 0.88 0.16
CA ASP A 173 -11.61 0.67 0.78
C ASP A 173 -12.74 1.08 -0.16
N GLU A 174 -12.57 2.18 -0.87
CA GLU A 174 -13.58 2.67 -1.81
C GLU A 174 -13.61 1.91 -3.13
N THR A 175 -12.49 1.35 -3.58
CA THR A 175 -12.39 0.80 -4.94
C THR A 175 -12.36 -0.72 -5.01
N ARG A 176 -11.71 -1.40 -4.06
CA ARG A 176 -11.47 -2.83 -4.13
C ARG A 176 -12.70 -3.68 -3.89
N GLN A 177 -12.84 -4.69 -4.75
CA GLN A 177 -13.79 -5.78 -4.54
C GLN A 177 -13.04 -6.98 -4.00
N MET A 178 -13.61 -7.61 -2.98
CA MET A 178 -13.01 -8.76 -2.32
C MET A 178 -13.88 -10.00 -2.52
N TYR A 179 -13.27 -11.13 -2.25
CA TYR A 179 -13.88 -12.44 -2.28
C TYR A 179 -13.67 -13.14 -0.94
N ARG A 180 -14.68 -13.87 -0.50
CA ARG A 180 -14.66 -14.64 0.75
C ARG A 180 -14.61 -16.12 0.41
N HIS A 181 -13.74 -16.87 1.08
CA HIS A 181 -13.77 -18.33 1.00
C HIS A 181 -15.06 -18.85 1.64
N LYS A 182 -15.81 -19.70 0.91
CA LYS A 182 -17.15 -20.13 1.30
C LYS A 182 -17.17 -20.98 2.56
N GLU A 183 -16.14 -21.79 2.76
CA GLU A 183 -16.02 -22.69 3.90
C GLU A 183 -15.32 -22.05 5.10
N HIS A 184 -14.15 -21.42 4.86
CA HIS A 184 -13.29 -20.92 5.93
C HIS A 184 -13.49 -19.43 6.24
N GLY A 185 -14.24 -18.69 5.44
CA GLY A 185 -14.63 -17.30 5.71
C GLY A 185 -13.55 -16.24 5.51
N PHE A 186 -12.27 -16.60 5.30
CA PHE A 186 -11.22 -15.62 5.04
C PHE A 186 -11.45 -14.90 3.71
N ILE A 187 -10.92 -13.67 3.63
CA ILE A 187 -11.10 -12.83 2.45
C ILE A 187 -9.79 -12.64 1.70
N ILE A 188 -9.91 -12.56 0.38
CA ILE A 188 -8.77 -12.30 -0.50
C ILE A 188 -9.12 -11.29 -1.58
N ASP A 189 -8.08 -10.66 -2.12
CA ASP A 189 -8.09 -9.91 -3.37
C ASP A 189 -7.32 -10.74 -4.42
N PRO A 190 -7.97 -11.26 -5.45
CA PRO A 190 -7.29 -12.05 -6.47
C PRO A 190 -6.38 -11.21 -7.38
N GLY A 191 -6.26 -9.92 -7.15
CA GLY A 191 -5.53 -8.96 -7.97
C GLY A 191 -6.40 -8.25 -9.01
N GLY A 192 -5.77 -7.41 -9.82
CA GLY A 192 -6.44 -6.71 -10.93
C GLY A 192 -7.66 -5.88 -10.52
N TRP A 193 -7.56 -5.15 -9.44
CA TRP A 193 -8.67 -4.46 -8.77
C TRP A 193 -9.54 -3.56 -9.68
N TRP A 194 -9.00 -2.99 -10.73
CA TRP A 194 -9.76 -2.26 -11.76
C TRP A 194 -10.40 -3.17 -12.80
N LEU A 195 -9.96 -4.43 -12.89
CA LEU A 195 -10.47 -5.46 -13.80
C LEU A 195 -11.17 -6.60 -13.06
N ASN A 196 -11.37 -6.47 -11.76
CA ASN A 196 -11.87 -7.51 -10.86
C ASN A 196 -13.27 -8.07 -11.18
N GLN A 197 -13.91 -7.58 -12.21
CA GLN A 197 -15.17 -8.13 -12.71
C GLN A 197 -14.93 -9.32 -13.66
N ASP A 198 -13.72 -9.44 -14.18
CA ASP A 198 -13.33 -10.51 -15.10
C ASP A 198 -12.21 -11.35 -14.48
N LEU A 199 -12.61 -12.39 -13.75
CA LEU A 199 -11.68 -13.33 -13.13
C LEU A 199 -10.78 -14.02 -14.16
N GLY A 200 -11.24 -14.23 -15.38
CA GLY A 200 -10.43 -14.84 -16.44
C GLY A 200 -9.25 -13.96 -16.83
N ARG A 201 -9.39 -12.64 -16.77
CA ARG A 201 -8.27 -11.72 -17.00
C ARG A 201 -7.29 -11.66 -15.82
N VAL A 202 -7.81 -11.81 -14.61
CA VAL A 202 -7.00 -11.74 -13.39
C VAL A 202 -6.21 -13.03 -13.19
N LEU A 203 -6.89 -14.17 -13.24
CA LEU A 203 -6.34 -15.48 -12.91
C LEU A 203 -5.71 -16.17 -14.13
N LYS A 204 -6.09 -15.79 -15.35
CA LYS A 204 -5.51 -16.19 -16.65
C LYS A 204 -5.58 -17.68 -17.00
N ASP A 205 -5.75 -18.56 -16.03
CA ASP A 205 -5.88 -19.99 -16.19
C ASP A 205 -7.31 -20.44 -15.89
N LEU A 206 -7.92 -21.20 -16.80
CA LEU A 206 -9.31 -21.61 -16.69
C LEU A 206 -9.56 -22.52 -15.48
N ASP A 207 -8.66 -23.43 -15.19
CA ASP A 207 -8.79 -24.36 -14.07
C ASP A 207 -8.76 -23.60 -12.75
N THR A 208 -7.86 -22.62 -12.64
CA THR A 208 -7.79 -21.72 -11.49
C THR A 208 -9.06 -20.86 -11.37
N VAL A 209 -9.64 -20.39 -12.47
CA VAL A 209 -10.90 -19.61 -12.46
C VAL A 209 -12.06 -20.48 -11.98
N GLU A 210 -12.17 -21.73 -12.44
CA GLU A 210 -13.23 -22.67 -12.03
C GLU A 210 -13.08 -23.03 -10.56
N TRP A 211 -11.86 -23.37 -10.13
CA TRP A 211 -11.55 -23.62 -8.73
C TRP A 211 -11.92 -22.42 -7.87
N PHE A 212 -11.54 -21.20 -8.29
CA PHE A 212 -11.84 -19.97 -7.55
C PHE A 212 -13.34 -19.73 -7.42
N ARG A 213 -14.11 -19.88 -8.47
CA ARG A 213 -15.59 -19.75 -8.45
C ARG A 213 -16.26 -20.78 -7.57
N LYS A 214 -15.71 -21.99 -7.52
CA LYS A 214 -16.21 -23.04 -6.64
C LYS A 214 -16.01 -22.68 -5.16
N ASN A 215 -14.84 -22.20 -4.80
CA ASN A 215 -14.43 -22.01 -3.41
C ASN A 215 -14.71 -20.61 -2.86
N PHE A 216 -14.86 -19.60 -3.71
CA PHE A 216 -15.03 -18.21 -3.29
C PHE A 216 -16.35 -17.61 -3.74
N GLU A 217 -16.89 -16.75 -2.90
CA GLU A 217 -18.00 -15.86 -3.22
C GLU A 217 -17.53 -14.41 -3.25
N ARG A 218 -18.13 -13.61 -4.14
CA ARG A 218 -17.85 -12.20 -4.25
C ARG A 218 -18.60 -11.43 -3.15
N ILE A 219 -17.87 -10.75 -2.28
CA ILE A 219 -18.45 -9.88 -1.25
C ILE A 219 -18.52 -8.41 -1.68
N GLY A 220 -17.88 -8.06 -2.81
CA GLY A 220 -17.97 -6.72 -3.38
C GLY A 220 -17.11 -5.67 -2.70
N ARG A 221 -17.53 -4.42 -2.82
CA ARG A 221 -16.92 -3.26 -2.19
C ARG A 221 -17.51 -3.05 -0.80
N LEU A 222 -16.75 -2.39 0.07
CA LEU A 222 -17.26 -1.98 1.37
C LEU A 222 -18.38 -0.94 1.20
N SER A 223 -19.40 -1.02 2.03
CA SER A 223 -20.30 0.11 2.29
C SER A 223 -19.59 1.16 3.16
N GLU A 224 -20.14 2.35 3.21
CA GLU A 224 -19.64 3.41 4.11
C GLU A 224 -19.76 2.99 5.58
N GLU A 225 -20.84 2.30 5.94
CA GLU A 225 -21.05 1.75 7.28
C GLU A 225 -20.00 0.70 7.67
N GLU A 226 -19.68 -0.23 6.76
CA GLU A 226 -18.60 -1.21 6.97
C GLU A 226 -17.25 -0.53 7.10
N PHE A 227 -16.98 0.50 6.29
CA PHE A 227 -15.77 1.29 6.38
C PHE A 227 -15.64 1.96 7.75
N ARG A 228 -16.70 2.59 8.26
CA ARG A 228 -16.70 3.19 9.62
C ARG A 228 -16.41 2.16 10.69
N LYS A 229 -17.14 1.05 10.66
CA LYS A 229 -16.95 -0.07 11.61
C LYS A 229 -15.51 -0.59 11.59
N ASN A 230 -14.99 -0.86 10.41
CA ASN A 230 -13.63 -1.38 10.23
C ASN A 230 -12.58 -0.37 10.70
N THR A 231 -12.71 0.90 10.33
CA THR A 231 -11.78 1.95 10.71
C THR A 231 -11.77 2.16 12.22
N THR A 232 -12.93 2.20 12.85
CA THR A 232 -13.03 2.31 14.33
C THR A 232 -12.31 1.15 15.01
N ARG A 233 -12.56 -0.08 14.55
CA ARG A 233 -11.88 -1.25 15.09
C ARG A 233 -10.38 -1.21 14.83
N LEU A 234 -9.94 -0.87 13.62
CA LEU A 234 -8.52 -0.79 13.25
C LEU A 234 -7.75 0.20 14.12
N VAL A 235 -8.28 1.39 14.33
CA VAL A 235 -7.65 2.40 15.19
C VAL A 235 -7.46 1.86 16.60
N GLY A 236 -8.49 1.22 17.17
CA GLY A 236 -8.42 0.58 18.47
C GLY A 236 -7.39 -0.54 18.55
N GLU A 237 -7.40 -1.47 17.59
CA GLU A 237 -6.48 -2.62 17.55
C GLU A 237 -5.02 -2.19 17.32
N ILE A 238 -4.77 -1.24 16.42
CA ILE A 238 -3.43 -0.72 16.17
C ILE A 238 -2.86 -0.06 17.42
N ARG A 239 -3.64 0.76 18.10
CA ARG A 239 -3.20 1.41 19.34
C ARG A 239 -2.97 0.41 20.46
N SER A 240 -3.88 -0.53 20.66
CA SER A 240 -3.80 -1.47 21.77
C SER A 240 -2.78 -2.58 21.57
N ARG A 241 -2.68 -3.15 20.37
CA ARG A 241 -1.79 -4.29 20.10
C ARG A 241 -0.39 -3.87 19.66
N LEU A 242 -0.29 -2.78 18.89
CA LEU A 242 0.99 -2.35 18.31
C LEU A 242 1.60 -1.16 19.05
N GLY A 243 0.87 -0.54 20.00
CA GLY A 243 1.31 0.71 20.63
C GLY A 243 1.58 1.83 19.61
N ALA A 244 0.97 1.76 18.43
CA ALA A 244 1.24 2.65 17.32
C ALA A 244 0.16 3.73 17.17
N GLU A 245 0.57 4.93 16.77
CA GLU A 245 -0.35 5.95 16.31
C GLU A 245 -0.84 5.67 14.90
N VAL A 246 -1.97 6.29 14.55
CA VAL A 246 -2.62 6.08 13.26
C VAL A 246 -2.75 7.42 12.53
N MET A 247 -2.46 7.42 11.24
CA MET A 247 -2.67 8.54 10.34
C MET A 247 -3.31 8.05 9.05
N PHE A 248 -4.23 8.81 8.49
CA PHE A 248 -4.89 8.45 7.25
C PHE A 248 -4.59 9.43 6.12
N TYR A 249 -4.59 8.90 4.89
CA TYR A 249 -4.72 9.67 3.65
C TYR A 249 -6.16 9.56 3.16
N ASN A 250 -6.78 10.71 2.87
CA ASN A 250 -8.01 10.70 2.10
C ASN A 250 -7.71 10.48 0.61
N ALA A 251 -8.76 10.42 -0.21
CA ALA A 251 -8.64 10.19 -1.64
C ALA A 251 -9.05 11.43 -2.45
N LEU A 252 -8.34 11.67 -3.55
CA LEU A 252 -8.68 12.74 -4.49
C LEU A 252 -10.06 12.52 -5.11
N ALA A 253 -10.99 13.45 -4.92
CA ALA A 253 -12.36 13.43 -5.46
C ALA A 253 -12.57 14.54 -6.48
N LEU A 254 -12.22 14.30 -7.74
CA LEU A 254 -12.41 15.21 -8.85
C LEU A 254 -13.89 15.28 -9.29
N ASP A 255 -14.17 16.22 -10.20
CA ASP A 255 -15.44 16.28 -10.89
C ASP A 255 -15.70 14.98 -11.66
N PRO A 256 -16.93 14.41 -11.61
CA PRO A 256 -17.26 13.21 -12.36
C PRO A 256 -17.04 13.30 -13.88
N ALA A 257 -17.06 14.49 -14.44
CA ALA A 257 -16.77 14.71 -15.86
C ALA A 257 -15.27 14.72 -16.18
N ASN A 258 -14.39 14.80 -15.17
CA ASN A 258 -12.96 14.85 -15.39
C ASN A 258 -12.44 13.50 -15.94
N PRO A 259 -11.72 13.49 -17.08
CA PRO A 259 -11.23 12.27 -17.70
C PRO A 259 -10.25 11.47 -16.82
N THR A 260 -9.57 12.11 -15.87
CA THR A 260 -8.69 11.45 -14.91
C THR A 260 -9.45 10.45 -14.01
N HIS A 261 -10.74 10.71 -13.75
CA HIS A 261 -11.61 9.81 -13.01
C HIS A 261 -12.40 8.85 -13.89
N ASN A 262 -12.41 9.06 -15.21
CA ASN A 262 -13.07 8.19 -16.16
C ASN A 262 -12.22 6.94 -16.44
N TYR A 263 -11.88 6.19 -15.41
CA TYR A 263 -11.49 4.82 -15.64
C TYR A 263 -12.65 4.09 -16.30
N GLN A 264 -12.34 3.48 -17.42
CA GLN A 264 -13.25 2.90 -18.43
C GLN A 264 -14.39 2.05 -17.90
N LEU A 265 -14.37 1.66 -16.64
CA LEU A 265 -15.29 0.68 -16.08
C LEU A 265 -16.19 1.20 -14.94
N VAL A 266 -15.90 2.36 -14.36
CA VAL A 266 -16.67 2.89 -13.22
C VAL A 266 -16.77 4.41 -13.36
N LYS A 267 -17.58 4.85 -14.30
CA LYS A 267 -17.86 6.27 -14.54
C LYS A 267 -18.27 6.96 -13.24
N THR A 268 -18.62 8.12 -13.20
CA THR A 268 -19.19 9.04 -12.20
C THR A 268 -19.28 8.58 -10.73
N ALA A 269 -19.50 7.30 -10.47
CA ALA A 269 -19.67 6.73 -9.12
C ALA A 269 -18.43 6.90 -8.22
N HIS A 270 -17.24 6.99 -8.80
CA HIS A 270 -16.01 7.12 -8.02
C HIS A 270 -15.91 8.45 -7.27
N ALA A 271 -16.17 9.56 -7.92
CA ALA A 271 -16.03 10.87 -7.26
C ALA A 271 -17.02 11.04 -6.10
N ALA A 272 -18.27 10.61 -6.28
CA ALA A 272 -19.28 10.64 -5.22
C ALA A 272 -18.88 9.76 -4.05
N ARG A 273 -18.50 8.53 -4.32
CA ARG A 273 -18.06 7.57 -3.32
C ARG A 273 -16.80 8.02 -2.56
N ARG A 274 -15.84 8.63 -3.25
CA ARG A 274 -14.64 9.20 -2.62
C ARG A 274 -14.97 10.32 -1.65
N ARG A 275 -15.93 11.17 -2.00
CA ARG A 275 -16.42 12.23 -1.10
C ARG A 275 -17.12 11.64 0.12
N GLU A 276 -17.98 10.63 -0.08
CA GLU A 276 -18.67 9.92 0.99
C GLU A 276 -17.66 9.34 1.99
N PHE A 277 -16.66 8.61 1.53
CA PHE A 277 -15.62 8.02 2.39
C PHE A 277 -14.72 9.09 3.02
N THR A 278 -14.42 10.18 2.32
CA THR A 278 -13.65 11.29 2.89
C THR A 278 -14.41 12.00 4.02
N ILE A 279 -15.73 12.18 3.88
CA ILE A 279 -16.58 12.73 4.95
C ILE A 279 -16.60 11.78 6.15
N ALA A 280 -16.86 10.50 5.92
CA ALA A 280 -16.82 9.49 6.96
C ALA A 280 -15.47 9.46 7.70
N LEU A 281 -14.36 9.56 6.96
CA LEU A 281 -13.03 9.62 7.54
C LEU A 281 -12.83 10.88 8.41
N ALA A 282 -13.33 12.04 7.98
CA ALA A 282 -13.22 13.28 8.73
C ALA A 282 -13.99 13.22 10.06
N GLU A 283 -15.19 12.64 10.06
CA GLU A 283 -16.00 12.43 11.26
C GLU A 283 -15.31 11.45 12.22
N LEU A 284 -14.81 10.30 11.69
CA LEU A 284 -14.04 9.36 12.49
C LEU A 284 -12.75 9.94 13.06
N SER A 285 -12.08 10.83 12.32
CA SER A 285 -10.90 11.54 12.80
C SER A 285 -11.22 12.42 14.01
N ALA A 286 -12.37 13.09 14.00
CA ALA A 286 -12.82 13.89 15.14
C ALA A 286 -13.19 13.02 16.35
N GLU A 287 -13.83 11.86 16.12
CA GLU A 287 -14.25 10.94 17.18
C GLU A 287 -13.08 10.18 17.81
N LEU A 288 -12.16 9.72 16.98
CA LEU A 288 -11.08 8.79 17.36
C LEU A 288 -9.72 9.49 17.52
N ASN A 289 -9.66 10.80 17.28
CA ASN A 289 -8.46 11.63 17.43
C ASN A 289 -7.24 11.10 16.65
N PHE A 290 -7.35 11.01 15.32
CA PHE A 290 -6.23 10.73 14.45
C PHE A 290 -6.09 11.79 13.35
N PRO A 291 -4.88 12.12 12.89
CA PRO A 291 -4.67 13.10 11.82
C PRO A 291 -5.00 12.55 10.43
N ILE A 292 -5.39 13.44 9.52
CA ILE A 292 -5.62 13.17 8.12
C ILE A 292 -4.66 14.00 7.27
N VAL A 293 -3.98 13.35 6.33
CA VAL A 293 -3.30 14.02 5.22
C VAL A 293 -4.33 14.26 4.14
N ASP A 294 -4.72 15.50 3.93
CA ASP A 294 -5.77 15.91 3.00
C ASP A 294 -5.24 16.00 1.56
N ILE A 295 -5.07 14.82 0.93
CA ILE A 295 -4.59 14.68 -0.44
C ILE A 295 -5.50 15.41 -1.42
N ASP A 296 -6.82 15.36 -1.20
CA ASP A 296 -7.80 16.01 -2.07
C ASP A 296 -7.54 17.52 -2.14
N ARG A 297 -7.38 18.18 -1.00
CA ARG A 297 -7.09 19.60 -0.93
C ARG A 297 -5.73 19.95 -1.52
N ILE A 298 -4.70 19.19 -1.16
CA ILE A 298 -3.32 19.45 -1.62
C ILE A 298 -3.26 19.39 -3.13
N LEU A 299 -3.78 18.33 -3.74
CA LEU A 299 -3.72 18.14 -5.18
C LEU A 299 -4.57 19.16 -5.94
N LYS A 300 -5.75 19.53 -5.45
CA LYS A 300 -6.58 20.57 -6.04
C LYS A 300 -5.91 21.93 -6.02
N ASN A 301 -5.23 22.27 -4.95
CA ASN A 301 -4.47 23.52 -4.84
C ASN A 301 -3.27 23.58 -5.78
N MET A 302 -2.74 22.42 -6.19
CA MET A 302 -1.61 22.31 -7.12
C MET A 302 -2.02 22.19 -8.58
N GLY A 303 -3.32 22.02 -8.85
CA GLY A 303 -3.84 21.61 -10.16
C GLY A 303 -3.70 20.09 -10.36
N VAL A 304 -4.70 19.49 -10.98
CA VAL A 304 -4.79 18.02 -11.17
C VAL A 304 -4.65 17.58 -12.62
N GLU A 305 -4.48 18.52 -13.54
CA GLU A 305 -4.43 18.27 -14.99
C GLU A 305 -3.25 17.38 -15.37
N GLU A 306 -2.18 17.42 -14.60
CA GLU A 306 -0.95 16.63 -14.82
C GLU A 306 -0.95 15.32 -14.07
N GLN A 307 -2.04 14.92 -13.47
CA GLN A 307 -2.11 13.63 -12.77
C GLN A 307 -2.06 12.49 -13.78
N VAL A 308 -1.20 11.50 -13.50
CA VAL A 308 -1.02 10.34 -14.39
C VAL A 308 -2.28 9.48 -14.44
N ASP A 309 -2.89 9.26 -13.28
CA ASP A 309 -4.19 8.60 -13.12
C ASP A 309 -4.75 8.90 -11.72
N PHE A 310 -5.86 8.25 -11.36
CA PHE A 310 -6.53 8.52 -10.08
C PHE A 310 -5.76 8.04 -8.83
N ALA A 311 -4.74 7.21 -8.99
CA ALA A 311 -3.96 6.61 -7.89
C ALA A 311 -2.47 6.96 -7.95
N HIS A 312 -1.97 7.48 -9.07
CA HIS A 312 -0.57 7.77 -9.24
C HIS A 312 -0.37 9.25 -9.54
N PHE A 313 0.37 9.91 -8.69
CA PHE A 313 0.68 11.33 -8.82
C PHE A 313 2.04 11.51 -9.49
N PRO A 314 2.24 12.56 -10.30
CA PRO A 314 3.56 12.92 -10.79
C PRO A 314 4.56 13.10 -9.64
N VAL A 315 5.82 12.72 -9.86
CA VAL A 315 6.86 12.74 -8.80
C VAL A 315 7.07 14.16 -8.26
N ASP A 316 6.99 15.17 -9.10
CA ASP A 316 7.10 16.59 -8.73
C ASP A 316 5.95 17.08 -7.84
N ARG A 317 4.80 16.37 -7.81
CA ARG A 317 3.65 16.67 -6.95
C ARG A 317 3.77 16.03 -5.56
N MET A 318 4.69 15.12 -5.37
CA MET A 318 4.86 14.42 -4.08
C MET A 318 5.52 15.27 -3.00
N GLY A 319 6.30 16.29 -3.37
CA GLY A 319 6.93 17.21 -2.42
C GLY A 319 5.96 17.88 -1.45
N PRO A 320 4.91 18.57 -1.91
CA PRO A 320 3.91 19.17 -1.03
C PRO A 320 3.14 18.18 -0.16
N ILE A 321 2.85 16.99 -0.66
CA ILE A 321 2.23 15.93 0.14
C ILE A 321 3.20 15.47 1.23
N GLY A 322 4.46 15.24 0.88
CA GLY A 322 5.53 14.90 1.83
C GLY A 322 5.73 15.97 2.92
N ALA A 323 5.68 17.25 2.54
CA ALA A 323 5.76 18.36 3.49
C ALA A 323 4.61 18.34 4.50
N GLU A 324 3.39 18.06 4.05
CA GLU A 324 2.24 17.94 4.94
C GLU A 324 2.34 16.72 5.87
N VAL A 325 2.77 15.58 5.35
CA VAL A 325 3.07 14.39 6.17
C VAL A 325 4.08 14.74 7.26
N HIS A 326 5.19 15.38 6.90
CA HIS A 326 6.23 15.76 7.85
C HIS A 326 5.70 16.74 8.91
N ARG A 327 4.89 17.74 8.49
CA ARG A 327 4.25 18.67 9.41
C ARG A 327 3.37 17.95 10.43
N ILE A 328 2.58 16.97 9.97
CA ILE A 328 1.71 16.17 10.85
C ILE A 328 2.56 15.32 11.80
N LEU A 329 3.59 14.62 11.29
CA LEU A 329 4.47 13.80 12.11
C LEU A 329 5.17 14.63 13.21
N LYS A 330 5.54 15.88 12.91
CA LYS A 330 6.03 16.81 13.93
C LYS A 330 4.95 17.21 14.95
N ALA A 331 3.73 17.49 14.49
CA ALA A 331 2.64 17.90 15.36
C ALA A 331 2.23 16.81 16.37
N VAL A 332 2.45 15.53 16.03
CA VAL A 332 2.22 14.38 16.91
C VAL A 332 3.51 13.90 17.61
N ASP A 333 4.55 14.69 17.58
CA ASP A 333 5.85 14.41 18.22
C ASP A 333 6.45 13.07 17.78
N PHE A 334 6.30 12.76 16.49
CA PHE A 334 6.86 11.53 15.93
C PHE A 334 8.27 11.74 15.34
N VAL A 335 8.57 12.90 14.76
CA VAL A 335 9.88 13.28 14.16
C VAL A 335 10.35 14.64 14.67
#